data_763a0dca24cfe088f51d58170227a7f6
#
_entry.id   763a0dca24cfe088f51d58170227a7f6
#
_cell.length_a   1.000
_cell.length_b   1.000
_cell.length_c   1.000
_cell.angle_alpha   90.00
_cell.angle_beta   90.00
_cell.angle_gamma   90.00
#
_symmetry.space_group_name_H-M   'P 1'
#
loop_
_entity.id
_entity.type
_entity.pdbx_description
1 polymer ?
#
loop_
_entity_poly.entity_id
_entity_poly.type
_entity_poly.pdbx_seq_one_letter_code
_entity_poly.pdbx_strand_id
1 'polypeptide(L)'
;MRKALCVLFAAALALMSLLGTATAATPTEINLSGPAEVGAPAQPDVSAQALSCGSGNMCAWPVGDGSSSRCSWGTADPDWQGGDVRCSWSGSRQVRAAENAGASTAYARVCLYPGANYTGSVAYYIPRGVEAPNFPNALIRSHKWVTGNTCW
;
A
#
# COMPACT_ATOMS: atom_id res chain seq x y z
N MET A 1 5.88 33.94 -46.16
CA MET A 1 7.26 34.37 -45.97
C MET A 1 7.37 35.13 -44.65
N ARG A 2 7.77 34.53 -43.57
CA ARG A 2 8.27 35.24 -42.36
C ARG A 2 9.32 34.36 -41.74
N LYS A 3 10.53 34.88 -41.64
CA LYS A 3 11.79 34.23 -41.31
C LYS A 3 11.91 34.03 -39.80
N ALA A 4 12.40 32.86 -39.41
CA ALA A 4 12.78 32.51 -38.06
C ALA A 4 14.06 33.27 -37.62
N LEU A 5 14.10 33.68 -36.37
CA LEU A 5 15.29 34.22 -35.74
C LEU A 5 15.65 33.28 -34.58
N CYS A 6 16.72 32.49 -34.74
CA CYS A 6 17.34 31.70 -33.70
C CYS A 6 18.19 32.61 -32.80
N VAL A 7 17.94 32.61 -31.52
CA VAL A 7 18.82 33.20 -30.50
C VAL A 7 19.48 32.06 -29.73
N LEU A 8 20.78 31.91 -29.89
CA LEU A 8 21.65 31.02 -29.13
C LEU A 8 22.04 31.70 -27.82
N PHE A 9 21.63 31.15 -26.71
CA PHE A 9 22.20 31.50 -25.38
C PHE A 9 23.16 30.41 -24.97
N ALA A 10 24.45 30.75 -24.97
CA ALA A 10 25.51 29.97 -24.34
C ALA A 10 25.59 30.39 -22.85
N ALA A 11 25.31 29.47 -21.94
CA ALA A 11 25.56 29.65 -20.51
C ALA A 11 26.69 28.73 -20.07
N ALA A 12 27.79 29.33 -19.61
CA ALA A 12 28.95 28.66 -19.06
C ALA A 12 28.62 28.08 -17.69
N LEU A 13 28.87 26.78 -17.49
CA LEU A 13 28.82 26.12 -16.19
C LEU A 13 30.21 26.16 -15.55
N ALA A 14 30.32 26.84 -14.39
CA ALA A 14 31.47 26.74 -13.50
C ALA A 14 31.31 25.48 -12.63
N LEU A 15 32.23 24.51 -12.78
CA LEU A 15 32.37 23.37 -11.88
C LEU A 15 33.05 23.84 -10.57
N MET A 16 32.33 23.74 -9.45
CA MET A 16 32.98 23.74 -8.13
C MET A 16 32.97 22.30 -7.59
N SER A 17 34.14 21.69 -7.61
CA SER A 17 34.46 20.42 -6.97
C SER A 17 34.68 20.64 -5.47
N LEU A 18 33.74 20.23 -4.62
CA LEU A 18 33.95 20.08 -3.19
C LEU A 18 34.36 18.62 -2.91
N LEU A 19 35.66 18.40 -2.70
CA LEU A 19 36.17 17.16 -2.11
C LEU A 19 35.80 17.15 -0.62
N GLY A 20 34.77 16.43 -0.27
CA GLY A 20 34.44 16.07 1.10
C GLY A 20 35.21 14.81 1.50
N THR A 21 36.21 14.95 2.41
CA THR A 21 36.90 13.82 3.03
C THR A 21 35.96 13.08 3.99
N ALA A 22 35.56 11.86 3.63
CA ALA A 22 34.84 10.97 4.53
C ALA A 22 35.82 10.42 5.58
N THR A 23 35.68 10.83 6.83
CA THR A 23 36.32 10.22 7.98
C THR A 23 35.59 8.92 8.30
N ALA A 24 36.27 7.79 8.13
CA ALA A 24 35.78 6.49 8.56
C ALA A 24 35.79 6.43 10.09
N ALA A 25 34.61 6.34 10.70
CA ALA A 25 34.49 6.04 12.12
C ALA A 25 34.76 4.55 12.34
N THR A 26 35.76 4.23 13.14
CA THR A 26 36.02 2.87 13.63
C THR A 26 34.90 2.40 14.51
N PRO A 27 34.41 1.17 14.35
CA PRO A 27 33.40 0.62 15.27
C PRO A 27 34.06 0.38 16.64
N THR A 28 33.53 1.05 17.65
CA THR A 28 33.86 0.78 19.05
C THR A 28 33.19 -0.54 19.44
N GLU A 29 33.98 -1.59 19.73
CA GLU A 29 33.51 -2.81 20.37
C GLU A 29 32.97 -2.46 21.75
N ILE A 30 31.64 -2.63 21.92
CA ILE A 30 30.98 -2.53 23.23
C ILE A 30 31.16 -3.87 23.91
N ASN A 31 32.08 -3.92 24.88
CA ASN A 31 32.24 -5.07 25.77
C ASN A 31 31.05 -5.12 26.74
N LEU A 32 30.09 -6.03 26.49
CA LEU A 32 28.95 -6.32 27.36
C LEU A 32 29.36 -7.32 28.44
N SER A 33 30.07 -6.84 29.47
CA SER A 33 30.22 -7.56 30.74
C SER A 33 29.68 -6.65 31.86
N GLY A 34 28.35 -6.57 31.96
CA GLY A 34 27.63 -5.98 33.08
C GLY A 34 26.65 -6.99 33.64
N PRO A 35 26.38 -6.98 34.97
CA PRO A 35 25.46 -7.92 35.59
C PRO A 35 24.05 -7.74 35.06
N ALA A 36 23.34 -8.89 34.91
CA ALA A 36 21.98 -8.96 34.40
C ALA A 36 21.04 -7.99 35.15
N GLU A 37 20.58 -6.96 34.47
CA GLU A 37 19.44 -6.16 34.94
C GLU A 37 18.18 -7.03 34.87
N VAL A 38 17.51 -7.08 36.00
CA VAL A 38 16.20 -7.74 36.19
C VAL A 38 15.23 -7.19 35.15
N GLY A 39 14.71 -8.10 34.32
CA GLY A 39 13.93 -7.82 33.14
C GLY A 39 12.79 -6.82 33.35
N ALA A 40 12.78 -5.82 32.50
CA ALA A 40 11.54 -5.13 32.17
C ALA A 40 10.51 -6.17 31.72
N PRO A 41 9.24 -6.08 32.13
CA PRO A 41 8.22 -7.00 31.66
C PRO A 41 8.20 -6.94 30.13
N ALA A 42 8.37 -8.09 29.50
CA ALA A 42 8.21 -8.23 28.07
C ALA A 42 6.84 -7.62 27.71
N GLN A 43 6.87 -6.54 26.92
CA GLN A 43 5.63 -6.06 26.31
C GLN A 43 5.06 -7.26 25.57
N PRO A 44 3.75 -7.57 25.74
CA PRO A 44 3.14 -8.61 24.95
C PRO A 44 3.41 -8.26 23.50
N ASP A 45 4.08 -9.16 22.78
CA ASP A 45 4.12 -9.13 21.33
C ASP A 45 2.65 -9.00 20.88
N VAL A 46 2.26 -7.80 20.51
CA VAL A 46 1.04 -7.60 19.74
C VAL A 46 1.35 -8.22 18.37
N SER A 47 1.32 -9.55 18.33
CA SER A 47 1.32 -10.27 17.06
C SER A 47 0.20 -9.65 16.26
N ALA A 48 0.55 -9.03 15.14
CA ALA A 48 -0.42 -8.46 14.23
C ALA A 48 -1.45 -9.56 13.98
N GLN A 49 -2.66 -9.37 14.45
CA GLN A 49 -3.72 -10.36 14.29
C GLN A 49 -3.90 -10.55 12.80
N ALA A 50 -3.71 -11.78 12.32
CA ALA A 50 -3.88 -12.10 10.91
C ALA A 50 -5.26 -11.64 10.45
N LEU A 51 -5.32 -10.95 9.32
CA LEU A 51 -6.57 -10.54 8.74
C LEU A 51 -7.41 -11.79 8.44
N SER A 52 -8.70 -11.74 8.69
CA SER A 52 -9.61 -12.87 8.46
C SER A 52 -10.54 -12.59 7.30
N CYS A 53 -10.13 -12.97 6.09
CA CYS A 53 -10.93 -12.95 4.88
C CYS A 53 -11.32 -14.38 4.49
N GLY A 54 -12.58 -14.61 4.17
CA GLY A 54 -13.03 -15.92 3.68
C GLY A 54 -12.40 -16.26 2.33
N SER A 55 -11.99 -17.52 2.15
CA SER A 55 -11.43 -17.99 0.87
C SER A 55 -12.33 -17.64 -0.32
N GLY A 56 -11.72 -17.17 -1.39
CA GLY A 56 -12.39 -16.71 -2.60
C GLY A 56 -12.77 -15.22 -2.60
N ASN A 57 -12.61 -14.53 -1.48
CA ASN A 57 -13.04 -13.15 -1.33
C ASN A 57 -11.86 -12.13 -1.40
N MET A 58 -12.23 -10.91 -1.69
CA MET A 58 -11.48 -9.70 -1.36
C MET A 58 -12.13 -9.06 -0.14
N CYS A 59 -11.34 -8.68 0.85
CA CYS A 59 -11.84 -8.03 2.05
C CYS A 59 -11.11 -6.70 2.29
N ALA A 60 -11.84 -5.76 2.92
CA ALA A 60 -11.29 -4.47 3.32
C ALA A 60 -11.80 -4.06 4.70
N TRP A 61 -10.94 -3.35 5.45
CA TRP A 61 -11.22 -2.86 6.79
C TRP A 61 -10.87 -1.38 6.93
N PRO A 62 -11.63 -0.62 7.73
CA PRO A 62 -11.33 0.78 8.04
C PRO A 62 -10.33 0.93 9.20
N VAL A 63 -9.78 -0.16 9.72
CA VAL A 63 -8.74 -0.22 10.76
C VAL A 63 -7.64 -1.18 10.34
N GLY A 64 -6.40 -0.88 10.71
CA GLY A 64 -5.22 -1.61 10.23
C GLY A 64 -5.06 -3.01 10.79
N ASP A 65 -5.63 -3.29 11.96
CA ASP A 65 -5.60 -4.59 12.64
C ASP A 65 -6.73 -5.54 12.24
N GLY A 66 -7.62 -5.13 11.33
CA GLY A 66 -8.75 -5.95 10.89
C GLY A 66 -9.84 -6.18 11.94
N SER A 67 -9.80 -5.50 13.09
CA SER A 67 -10.67 -5.77 14.25
C SER A 67 -12.13 -5.35 14.07
N SER A 68 -12.48 -4.56 13.06
CA SER A 68 -13.85 -4.07 12.91
C SER A 68 -14.34 -3.92 11.47
N SER A 69 -15.68 -3.95 11.32
CA SER A 69 -16.42 -3.47 10.14
C SER A 69 -15.88 -3.96 8.78
N ARG A 70 -15.53 -5.23 8.69
CA ARG A 70 -15.08 -5.83 7.43
C ARG A 70 -16.16 -5.73 6.36
N CYS A 71 -15.76 -5.32 5.15
CA CYS A 71 -16.51 -5.56 3.93
C CYS A 71 -15.84 -6.70 3.14
N SER A 72 -16.65 -7.54 2.48
CA SER A 72 -16.16 -8.76 1.82
C SER A 72 -16.94 -9.01 0.53
N TRP A 73 -16.22 -9.29 -0.55
CA TRP A 73 -16.78 -9.48 -1.89
C TRP A 73 -16.17 -10.73 -2.54
N GLY A 74 -17.04 -11.61 -3.06
CA GLY A 74 -16.63 -12.78 -3.87
C GLY A 74 -16.49 -12.48 -5.36
N THR A 75 -16.94 -11.32 -5.82
CA THR A 75 -16.90 -10.87 -7.21
C THR A 75 -16.43 -9.42 -7.30
N ALA A 76 -16.12 -8.96 -8.51
CA ALA A 76 -15.83 -7.55 -8.74
C ALA A 76 -17.04 -6.68 -8.32
N ASP A 77 -16.75 -5.53 -7.70
CA ASP A 77 -17.78 -4.60 -7.28
C ASP A 77 -17.50 -3.21 -7.88
N PRO A 78 -18.40 -2.72 -8.75
CA PRO A 78 -18.24 -1.42 -9.38
C PRO A 78 -18.53 -0.24 -8.45
N ASP A 79 -19.23 -0.45 -7.34
CA ASP A 79 -19.55 0.62 -6.38
C ASP A 79 -19.80 0.11 -4.97
N TRP A 80 -18.81 0.21 -4.10
CA TRP A 80 -18.92 -0.20 -2.68
C TRP A 80 -19.99 0.53 -1.87
N GLN A 81 -20.51 1.64 -2.37
CA GLN A 81 -21.59 2.40 -1.74
C GLN A 81 -22.97 2.06 -2.32
N GLY A 82 -22.99 1.26 -3.36
CA GLY A 82 -24.17 0.78 -4.07
C GLY A 82 -24.12 -0.73 -4.32
N GLY A 83 -25.01 -1.24 -5.18
CA GLY A 83 -25.00 -2.66 -5.58
C GLY A 83 -25.45 -3.63 -4.49
N ASP A 84 -25.11 -4.92 -4.68
CA ASP A 84 -25.54 -6.01 -3.82
C ASP A 84 -24.82 -6.06 -2.47
N VAL A 85 -23.55 -5.63 -2.44
CA VAL A 85 -22.74 -5.54 -1.23
C VAL A 85 -22.42 -4.08 -0.94
N ARG A 86 -23.10 -3.53 0.05
CA ARG A 86 -22.83 -2.15 0.50
C ARG A 86 -21.85 -2.14 1.65
N CYS A 87 -20.73 -1.48 1.43
CA CYS A 87 -19.72 -1.22 2.45
C CYS A 87 -20.03 0.13 3.12
N SER A 88 -20.76 0.12 4.24
CA SER A 88 -21.34 1.31 4.87
C SER A 88 -20.34 2.39 5.25
N TRP A 89 -19.09 2.03 5.50
CA TRP A 89 -18.05 2.97 5.91
C TRP A 89 -17.22 3.51 4.73
N SER A 90 -17.27 2.90 3.55
CA SER A 90 -16.37 3.23 2.42
C SER A 90 -16.54 4.65 1.87
N GLY A 91 -17.70 5.29 2.13
CA GLY A 91 -17.94 6.68 1.72
C GLY A 91 -17.28 7.74 2.60
N SER A 92 -16.88 7.38 3.82
CA SER A 92 -16.37 8.33 4.83
C SER A 92 -15.06 7.94 5.48
N ARG A 93 -14.64 6.67 5.35
CA ARG A 93 -13.42 6.16 5.96
C ARG A 93 -12.50 5.56 4.91
N GLN A 94 -11.21 5.72 5.11
CA GLN A 94 -10.18 5.13 4.29
C GLN A 94 -10.03 3.63 4.59
N VAL A 95 -9.62 2.86 3.59
CA VAL A 95 -9.12 1.49 3.79
C VAL A 95 -7.80 1.57 4.56
N ARG A 96 -7.70 0.80 5.63
CA ARG A 96 -6.52 0.70 6.50
C ARG A 96 -5.90 -0.69 6.50
N ALA A 97 -6.70 -1.70 6.15
CA ALA A 97 -6.23 -3.05 5.88
C ALA A 97 -7.05 -3.66 4.74
N ALA A 98 -6.44 -4.54 3.98
CA ALA A 98 -7.10 -5.27 2.90
C ALA A 98 -6.46 -6.64 2.69
N GLU A 99 -7.21 -7.60 2.18
CA GLU A 99 -6.74 -8.94 1.88
C GLU A 99 -7.38 -9.45 0.59
N ASN A 100 -6.57 -10.03 -0.28
CA ASN A 100 -7.03 -10.77 -1.44
C ASN A 100 -6.90 -12.28 -1.17
N ALA A 101 -7.92 -12.86 -0.55
CA ALA A 101 -8.05 -14.30 -0.33
C ALA A 101 -8.63 -15.04 -1.55
N GLY A 102 -8.54 -14.47 -2.75
CA GLY A 102 -9.06 -15.06 -3.99
C GLY A 102 -8.50 -16.46 -4.25
N ALA A 103 -9.40 -17.42 -4.46
CA ALA A 103 -9.03 -18.84 -4.67
C ALA A 103 -8.70 -19.16 -6.13
N SER A 104 -9.24 -18.42 -7.09
CA SER A 104 -9.06 -18.72 -8.52
C SER A 104 -7.65 -18.39 -9.01
N THR A 105 -7.01 -19.37 -9.63
CA THR A 105 -5.70 -19.19 -10.29
C THR A 105 -5.76 -18.39 -11.58
N ALA A 106 -6.96 -18.16 -12.13
CA ALA A 106 -7.15 -17.33 -13.32
C ALA A 106 -6.89 -15.85 -13.06
N TYR A 107 -6.95 -15.42 -11.80
CA TYR A 107 -6.73 -14.01 -11.43
C TYR A 107 -5.40 -13.85 -10.67
N ALA A 108 -4.60 -12.88 -11.12
CA ALA A 108 -3.31 -12.58 -10.51
C ALA A 108 -3.43 -11.62 -9.33
N ARG A 109 -4.37 -10.68 -9.38
CA ARG A 109 -4.54 -9.63 -8.37
C ARG A 109 -5.93 -9.01 -8.37
N VAL A 110 -6.22 -8.26 -7.31
CA VAL A 110 -7.32 -7.30 -7.23
C VAL A 110 -6.77 -5.89 -7.43
N CYS A 111 -7.44 -5.11 -8.28
CA CYS A 111 -7.16 -3.70 -8.48
C CYS A 111 -8.23 -2.85 -7.81
N LEU A 112 -7.81 -1.81 -7.08
CA LEU A 112 -8.63 -0.96 -6.24
C LEU A 112 -8.65 0.46 -6.80
N TYR A 113 -9.84 1.04 -6.93
CA TYR A 113 -10.07 2.33 -7.58
C TYR A 113 -10.78 3.29 -6.64
N PRO A 114 -10.42 4.60 -6.68
CA PRO A 114 -11.04 5.61 -5.82
C PRO A 114 -12.44 6.01 -6.30
N GLY A 115 -12.78 5.79 -7.56
CA GLY A 115 -14.08 6.10 -8.14
C GLY A 115 -14.95 4.86 -8.36
N ALA A 116 -16.27 5.05 -8.50
CA ALA A 116 -17.18 4.01 -8.94
C ALA A 116 -16.88 3.60 -10.39
N ASN A 117 -17.34 2.41 -10.79
CA ASN A 117 -17.15 1.86 -12.13
C ASN A 117 -15.68 1.80 -12.57
N TYR A 118 -14.79 1.51 -11.61
CA TYR A 118 -13.34 1.37 -11.84
C TYR A 118 -12.69 2.64 -12.40
N THR A 119 -13.20 3.82 -12.03
CA THR A 119 -12.71 5.11 -12.51
C THR A 119 -11.65 5.70 -11.58
N GLY A 120 -10.86 6.64 -12.13
CA GLY A 120 -9.69 7.20 -11.48
C GLY A 120 -8.44 6.34 -11.71
N SER A 121 -7.29 6.89 -11.35
CA SER A 121 -6.05 6.11 -11.35
C SER A 121 -6.14 4.99 -10.32
N VAL A 122 -5.58 3.83 -10.65
CA VAL A 122 -5.49 2.70 -9.70
C VAL A 122 -4.86 3.19 -8.41
N ALA A 123 -5.60 3.13 -7.32
CA ALA A 123 -5.11 3.55 -6.02
C ALA A 123 -4.13 2.52 -5.45
N TYR A 124 -4.45 1.23 -5.64
CA TYR A 124 -3.63 0.13 -5.17
C TYR A 124 -3.95 -1.18 -5.89
N TYR A 125 -3.08 -2.18 -5.74
CA TYR A 125 -3.38 -3.55 -6.13
C TYR A 125 -2.89 -4.53 -5.06
N ILE A 126 -3.60 -5.66 -4.91
CA ILE A 126 -3.25 -6.70 -3.95
C ILE A 126 -3.11 -8.01 -4.72
N PRO A 127 -1.90 -8.61 -4.78
CA PRO A 127 -1.71 -9.93 -5.38
C PRO A 127 -2.59 -10.98 -4.68
N ARG A 128 -2.89 -12.06 -5.38
CA ARG A 128 -3.66 -13.17 -4.83
C ARG A 128 -2.94 -13.80 -3.63
N GLY A 129 -3.67 -14.06 -2.57
CA GLY A 129 -3.17 -14.65 -1.32
C GLY A 129 -2.36 -13.68 -0.45
N VAL A 130 -2.42 -12.37 -0.73
CA VAL A 130 -1.66 -11.37 0.03
C VAL A 130 -2.59 -10.62 0.98
N GLU A 131 -2.14 -10.53 2.23
CA GLU A 131 -2.65 -9.63 3.26
C GLU A 131 -1.88 -8.30 3.21
N ALA A 132 -2.59 -7.20 3.34
CA ALA A 132 -2.04 -5.86 3.43
C ALA A 132 -2.52 -5.18 4.73
N PRO A 133 -2.01 -5.57 5.90
CA PRO A 133 -2.16 -4.79 7.11
C PRO A 133 -1.42 -3.46 6.90
N ASN A 134 -1.86 -2.38 7.46
CA ASN A 134 -1.27 -1.06 7.21
C ASN A 134 -1.37 -0.60 5.74
N PHE A 135 -2.51 -0.85 5.13
CA PHE A 135 -2.82 -0.36 3.79
C PHE A 135 -2.61 1.17 3.70
N PRO A 136 -2.11 1.71 2.58
CA PRO A 136 -1.75 3.12 2.46
C PRO A 136 -2.95 4.08 2.43
N ASN A 137 -3.79 4.08 3.45
CA ASN A 137 -4.85 5.06 3.72
C ASN A 137 -5.50 5.66 2.46
N ALA A 138 -6.26 4.87 1.70
CA ALA A 138 -6.93 5.32 0.50
C ALA A 138 -8.45 5.24 0.63
N LEU A 139 -9.16 6.22 0.07
CA LEU A 139 -10.59 6.10 -0.20
C LEU A 139 -10.75 5.21 -1.44
N ILE A 140 -11.41 4.09 -1.28
CA ILE A 140 -11.68 3.13 -2.34
C ILE A 140 -13.20 3.03 -2.54
N ARG A 141 -13.62 2.99 -3.80
CA ARG A 141 -15.03 2.90 -4.15
C ARG A 141 -15.38 1.73 -5.07
N SER A 142 -14.40 1.14 -5.74
CA SER A 142 -14.64 -0.05 -6.56
C SER A 142 -13.41 -0.94 -6.65
N HIS A 143 -13.61 -2.20 -7.01
CA HIS A 143 -12.51 -3.14 -7.24
C HIS A 143 -12.87 -4.17 -8.30
N LYS A 144 -11.85 -4.71 -8.96
CA LYS A 144 -11.99 -5.86 -9.86
C LYS A 144 -10.78 -6.78 -9.80
N TRP A 145 -11.00 -8.07 -10.02
CA TRP A 145 -9.92 -9.02 -10.26
C TRP A 145 -9.44 -8.92 -11.71
N VAL A 146 -8.15 -9.07 -11.92
CA VAL A 146 -7.51 -9.08 -13.24
C VAL A 146 -6.63 -10.29 -13.42
N THR A 147 -6.58 -10.81 -14.64
CA THR A 147 -5.81 -12.01 -14.99
C THR A 147 -4.32 -11.74 -15.13
N GLY A 148 -3.94 -10.50 -15.46
CA GLY A 148 -2.56 -10.10 -15.65
C GLY A 148 -1.98 -9.29 -14.49
N ASN A 149 -0.77 -8.79 -14.73
CA ASN A 149 -0.05 -7.95 -13.77
C ASN A 149 -0.36 -6.45 -13.91
N THR A 150 -1.37 -6.09 -14.68
CA THR A 150 -1.77 -4.71 -14.96
C THR A 150 -3.22 -4.46 -14.55
N CYS A 151 -3.53 -3.23 -14.14
CA CYS A 151 -4.83 -2.82 -13.60
C CYS A 151 -5.65 -1.93 -14.56
N TRP A 152 -5.42 -1.98 -15.83
CA TRP A 152 -6.20 -1.30 -16.88
C TRP A 152 -7.04 -2.23 -17.74
#